data_7ae27f1bf205e5b18a26e81f6b4bb608
#
_entry.id   7ae27f1bf205e5b18a26e81f6b4bb608
#
_cell.length_a   1.000
_cell.length_b   1.000
_cell.length_c   1.000
_cell.angle_alpha   90.00
_cell.angle_beta   90.00
_cell.angle_gamma   90.00
#
_symmetry.space_group_name_H-M   'P 1'
#
loop_
_entity.id
_entity.type
_entity.pdbx_description
1 polymer ?
#
loop_
_entity_poly.entity_id
_entity_poly.type
_entity_poly.pdbx_seq_one_letter_code
_entity_poly.pdbx_strand_id
1 'polypeptide(L)'
;MGLIADRMEVLGTENAFKVGEDIARAEKRGVDVIRFTLGEPDFASPEHVNQTAIDNILKGNTHYVDPAGLLSYREAVAAYVSRTRDLNIHPDRVVALPGAKPGIGYSVTSYVNPGDEVIYPSPGFPIYESWVTFLGARPVPLHLRQENDFAFDPGELGALITAKTKLIILCSPSNPTGGVLAREVLEGVADVIKRKARPDIRVYSDEIYERITYDGFQHYSIASVPGMEELTIISSGHSKSFAMTGWRTGFTVLPTAEEARVFKQLNINIVSCVPPFVQEAAREAFESPKTDAVVEHMVSQFKERRNYMVPALNEIPGVRCNRPLGAFYLFPRVDGLCRELGICDFFEKLPDKAKHVTSPSTLLMRFLIYKHGVAVVDRRSFGAIGSEGQHFVRFSIASDLDTLKRGVERIRQAAGDRDGFTAFTKDREAVGLES
;
A
#
# COMPACT_ATOMS: atom_id res chain seq x y z
N MET A 1 -9.81 17.93 29.76
CA MET A 1 -8.77 18.35 28.81
C MET A 1 -7.72 17.25 28.78
N GLY A 2 -7.55 16.59 27.65
CA GLY A 2 -6.56 15.53 27.49
C GLY A 2 -5.15 16.11 27.44
N LEU A 3 -4.17 15.37 27.89
CA LEU A 3 -2.75 15.71 27.79
C LEU A 3 -2.30 15.75 26.31
N ILE A 4 -2.95 14.98 25.44
CA ILE A 4 -2.65 14.80 24.02
C ILE A 4 -3.64 15.64 23.21
N ALA A 5 -3.17 16.25 22.11
CA ALA A 5 -4.00 17.07 21.23
C ALA A 5 -5.12 16.21 20.59
N ASP A 6 -6.35 16.74 20.52
CA ASP A 6 -7.55 16.04 20.05
C ASP A 6 -7.39 15.43 18.64
N ARG A 7 -6.64 16.10 17.76
CA ARG A 7 -6.37 15.58 16.40
C ARG A 7 -5.65 14.23 16.39
N MET A 8 -4.99 13.83 17.49
CA MET A 8 -4.32 12.54 17.56
C MET A 8 -5.30 11.37 17.67
N GLU A 9 -6.54 11.62 18.09
CA GLU A 9 -7.60 10.61 18.16
C GLU A 9 -8.04 10.14 16.76
N VAL A 10 -7.91 11.03 15.76
CA VAL A 10 -8.28 10.72 14.37
C VAL A 10 -7.09 10.29 13.51
N LEU A 11 -5.87 10.27 14.05
CA LEU A 11 -4.71 9.75 13.34
C LEU A 11 -4.79 8.22 13.27
N GLY A 12 -5.08 7.74 12.07
CA GLY A 12 -5.11 6.30 11.79
C GLY A 12 -3.71 5.68 11.78
N THR A 13 -3.66 4.37 11.62
CA THR A 13 -2.41 3.62 11.51
C THR A 13 -2.56 2.46 10.53
N GLU A 14 -1.44 1.85 10.15
CA GLU A 14 -1.45 0.58 9.46
C GLU A 14 -1.87 -0.54 10.44
N ASN A 15 -3.09 -1.03 10.29
CA ASN A 15 -3.61 -2.09 11.14
C ASN A 15 -2.82 -3.40 11.03
N ALA A 16 -2.01 -3.59 9.98
CA ALA A 16 -1.06 -4.69 9.91
C ALA A 16 -0.10 -4.74 11.13
N PHE A 17 0.22 -3.58 11.73
CA PHE A 17 0.96 -3.52 12.99
C PHE A 17 0.09 -3.89 14.21
N LYS A 18 -1.20 -3.52 14.20
CA LYS A 18 -2.16 -3.93 15.27
C LYS A 18 -2.41 -5.43 15.26
N VAL A 19 -2.47 -6.05 14.08
CA VAL A 19 -2.54 -7.51 13.95
C VAL A 19 -1.34 -8.19 14.60
N GLY A 20 -0.18 -7.52 14.67
CA GLY A 20 0.99 -7.98 15.40
C GLY A 20 0.74 -8.25 16.88
N GLU A 21 -0.15 -7.50 17.53
CA GLU A 21 -0.53 -7.74 18.93
C GLU A 21 -1.37 -9.02 19.07
N ASP A 22 -2.32 -9.25 18.14
CA ASP A 22 -3.11 -10.48 18.13
C ASP A 22 -2.22 -11.70 17.86
N ILE A 23 -1.25 -11.58 16.95
CA ILE A 23 -0.24 -12.62 16.68
C ILE A 23 0.56 -12.91 17.94
N ALA A 24 1.12 -11.89 18.60
CA ALA A 24 1.93 -12.06 19.80
C ALA A 24 1.12 -12.71 20.95
N ARG A 25 -0.17 -12.36 21.09
CA ARG A 25 -1.06 -13.01 22.05
C ARG A 25 -1.32 -14.46 21.74
N ALA A 26 -1.56 -14.80 20.46
CA ALA A 26 -1.76 -16.18 20.03
C ALA A 26 -0.50 -17.04 20.24
N GLU A 27 0.67 -16.51 19.90
CA GLU A 27 1.97 -17.19 20.12
C GLU A 27 2.25 -17.42 21.61
N LYS A 28 1.93 -16.47 22.49
CA LYS A 28 2.00 -16.68 23.96
C LYS A 28 1.07 -17.78 24.46
N ARG A 29 -0.03 -18.07 23.73
CA ARG A 29 -0.93 -19.19 23.99
C ARG A 29 -0.48 -20.51 23.37
N GLY A 30 0.71 -20.55 22.76
CA GLY A 30 1.31 -21.74 22.13
C GLY A 30 0.86 -22.00 20.69
N VAL A 31 0.22 -21.03 20.01
CA VAL A 31 -0.16 -21.16 18.61
C VAL A 31 1.03 -20.86 17.71
N ASP A 32 1.40 -21.80 16.82
CA ASP A 32 2.36 -21.58 15.75
C ASP A 32 1.70 -20.75 14.62
N VAL A 33 2.13 -19.47 14.42
CA VAL A 33 1.46 -18.54 13.51
C VAL A 33 2.27 -18.32 12.23
N ILE A 34 1.70 -18.71 11.10
CA ILE A 34 2.18 -18.36 9.76
C ILE A 34 1.69 -16.92 9.43
N ARG A 35 2.62 -16.04 9.05
CA ARG A 35 2.35 -14.61 8.90
C ARG A 35 2.29 -14.20 7.42
N PHE A 36 1.10 -13.86 6.93
CA PHE A 36 0.86 -13.27 5.60
C PHE A 36 0.49 -11.79 5.68
N THR A 37 0.91 -11.10 6.74
CA THR A 37 0.53 -9.72 7.04
C THR A 37 1.51 -8.68 6.53
N LEU A 38 2.79 -9.05 6.35
CA LEU A 38 3.84 -8.10 6.01
C LEU A 38 3.83 -7.71 4.54
N GLY A 39 3.88 -6.41 4.30
CA GLY A 39 4.05 -5.85 2.96
C GLY A 39 5.52 -5.62 2.63
N GLU A 40 6.35 -6.65 2.72
CA GLU A 40 7.80 -6.59 2.56
C GLU A 40 8.27 -7.76 1.70
N PRO A 41 9.10 -7.51 0.65
CA PRO A 41 9.77 -8.59 -0.09
C PRO A 41 10.66 -9.42 0.84
N ASP A 42 10.60 -10.74 0.73
CA ASP A 42 11.42 -11.70 1.48
C ASP A 42 12.78 -11.99 0.84
N PHE A 43 13.27 -11.04 0.04
CA PHE A 43 14.55 -11.09 -0.65
C PHE A 43 15.54 -10.14 0.00
N ALA A 44 16.82 -10.50 -0.06
CA ALA A 44 17.88 -9.56 0.29
C ALA A 44 17.97 -8.43 -0.74
N SER A 45 18.39 -7.25 -0.29
CA SER A 45 18.76 -6.16 -1.20
C SER A 45 19.92 -6.60 -2.12
N PRO A 46 20.00 -6.08 -3.37
CA PRO A 46 21.06 -6.49 -4.29
C PRO A 46 22.46 -6.28 -3.70
N GLU A 47 23.35 -7.28 -3.84
CA GLU A 47 24.68 -7.27 -3.22
C GLU A 47 25.52 -6.04 -3.62
N HIS A 48 25.49 -5.65 -4.90
CA HIS A 48 26.23 -4.47 -5.38
C HIS A 48 25.70 -3.17 -4.76
N VAL A 49 24.42 -3.09 -4.45
CA VAL A 49 23.81 -1.96 -3.73
C VAL A 49 24.29 -1.92 -2.28
N ASN A 50 24.34 -3.09 -1.61
CA ASN A 50 24.88 -3.21 -0.25
C ASN A 50 26.35 -2.79 -0.22
N GLN A 51 27.16 -3.24 -1.19
CA GLN A 51 28.58 -2.89 -1.27
C GLN A 51 28.77 -1.38 -1.46
N THR A 52 27.97 -0.74 -2.31
CA THR A 52 28.02 0.72 -2.51
C THR A 52 27.75 1.48 -1.20
N ALA A 53 26.80 1.02 -0.38
CA ALA A 53 26.57 1.65 0.92
C ALA A 53 27.78 1.48 1.86
N ILE A 54 28.35 0.28 1.96
CA ILE A 54 29.53 -0.01 2.78
C ILE A 54 30.70 0.90 2.38
N ASP A 55 30.97 0.99 1.09
CA ASP A 55 32.06 1.82 0.56
C ASP A 55 31.86 3.31 0.88
N ASN A 56 30.62 3.79 0.81
CA ASN A 56 30.31 5.19 1.15
C ASN A 56 30.41 5.47 2.65
N ILE A 57 30.02 4.52 3.50
CA ILE A 57 30.22 4.63 4.96
C ILE A 57 31.73 4.70 5.27
N LEU A 58 32.54 3.83 4.68
CA LEU A 58 34.01 3.81 4.87
C LEU A 58 34.71 5.07 4.33
N LYS A 59 34.17 5.72 3.30
CA LYS A 59 34.61 7.01 2.77
C LYS A 59 34.19 8.21 3.64
N GLY A 60 33.41 8.00 4.68
CA GLY A 60 32.94 9.07 5.56
C GLY A 60 31.71 9.85 5.02
N ASN A 61 30.98 9.32 4.04
CA ASN A 61 29.73 9.94 3.52
C ASN A 61 28.59 9.77 4.54
N THR A 62 28.73 10.36 5.72
CA THR A 62 27.82 10.20 6.86
C THR A 62 27.35 11.53 7.45
N HIS A 63 27.63 12.64 6.78
CA HIS A 63 27.27 13.98 7.21
C HIS A 63 25.99 14.47 6.55
N TYR A 64 25.43 15.58 7.04
CA TYR A 64 24.28 16.24 6.43
C TYR A 64 24.56 16.65 4.98
N VAL A 65 23.54 16.45 4.15
CA VAL A 65 23.56 16.84 2.73
C VAL A 65 22.33 17.72 2.42
N ASP A 66 22.20 18.16 1.18
CA ASP A 66 21.03 18.93 0.77
C ASP A 66 19.74 18.21 1.16
N PRO A 67 18.80 18.87 1.84
CA PRO A 67 17.51 18.27 2.25
C PRO A 67 16.63 17.77 1.09
N ALA A 68 16.84 18.28 -0.14
CA ALA A 68 16.20 17.70 -1.32
C ALA A 68 16.85 16.39 -1.78
N GLY A 69 18.02 16.05 -1.23
CA GLY A 69 18.85 14.91 -1.60
C GLY A 69 20.09 15.30 -2.40
N LEU A 70 21.06 14.40 -2.43
CA LEU A 70 22.28 14.53 -3.24
C LEU A 70 21.89 14.82 -4.70
N LEU A 71 22.65 15.71 -5.36
CA LEU A 71 22.42 16.01 -6.78
C LEU A 71 22.56 14.74 -7.62
N SER A 72 23.59 13.91 -7.36
CA SER A 72 23.80 12.63 -8.04
C SER A 72 22.59 11.69 -7.95
N TYR A 73 21.97 11.60 -6.78
CA TYR A 73 20.77 10.80 -6.60
C TYR A 73 19.56 11.40 -7.33
N ARG A 74 19.36 12.72 -7.25
CA ARG A 74 18.26 13.41 -7.95
C ARG A 74 18.38 13.30 -9.48
N GLU A 75 19.61 13.36 -10.00
CA GLU A 75 19.90 13.13 -11.43
C GLU A 75 19.58 11.70 -11.85
N ALA A 76 19.97 10.70 -11.05
CA ALA A 76 19.62 9.30 -11.32
C ALA A 76 18.12 9.04 -11.30
N VAL A 77 17.40 9.60 -10.32
CA VAL A 77 15.92 9.54 -10.27
C VAL A 77 15.31 10.22 -11.50
N ALA A 78 15.76 11.43 -11.84
CA ALA A 78 15.25 12.17 -13.00
C ALA A 78 15.46 11.37 -14.30
N ALA A 79 16.64 10.80 -14.50
CA ALA A 79 16.95 9.96 -15.66
C ALA A 79 16.09 8.68 -15.69
N TYR A 80 15.93 8.01 -14.53
CA TYR A 80 15.10 6.80 -14.40
C TYR A 80 13.65 7.09 -14.72
N VAL A 81 13.06 8.13 -14.12
CA VAL A 81 11.66 8.51 -14.35
C VAL A 81 11.46 8.98 -15.79
N SER A 82 12.35 9.80 -16.33
CA SER A 82 12.28 10.26 -17.72
C SER A 82 12.24 9.08 -18.69
N ARG A 83 13.16 8.13 -18.56
CA ARG A 83 13.24 6.95 -19.42
C ARG A 83 12.02 6.03 -19.31
N THR A 84 11.55 5.78 -18.09
CA THR A 84 10.49 4.78 -17.84
C THR A 84 9.08 5.33 -18.01
N ARG A 85 8.88 6.65 -18.04
CA ARG A 85 7.57 7.32 -18.23
C ARG A 85 7.51 8.14 -19.51
N ASP A 86 8.56 8.14 -20.33
CA ASP A 86 8.67 8.98 -21.55
C ASP A 86 8.41 10.46 -21.24
N LEU A 87 9.11 10.98 -20.21
CA LEU A 87 9.02 12.37 -19.74
C LEU A 87 10.39 13.05 -19.80
N ASN A 88 10.42 14.36 -19.57
CA ASN A 88 11.66 15.15 -19.44
C ASN A 88 11.76 15.78 -18.05
N ILE A 89 12.20 15.00 -17.07
CA ILE A 89 12.28 15.43 -15.67
C ILE A 89 13.62 16.10 -15.38
N HIS A 90 13.55 17.34 -14.88
CA HIS A 90 14.74 18.04 -14.38
C HIS A 90 15.01 17.65 -12.92
N PRO A 91 16.28 17.44 -12.48
CA PRO A 91 16.63 17.07 -11.11
C PRO A 91 16.10 18.01 -10.02
N ASP A 92 15.86 19.28 -10.33
CA ASP A 92 15.29 20.26 -9.39
C ASP A 92 13.82 19.99 -9.02
N ARG A 93 13.15 19.13 -9.77
CA ARG A 93 11.79 18.66 -9.46
C ARG A 93 11.78 17.42 -8.57
N VAL A 94 12.95 16.86 -8.27
CA VAL A 94 13.10 15.62 -7.49
C VAL A 94 13.43 15.95 -6.03
N VAL A 95 12.74 15.29 -5.12
CA VAL A 95 13.02 15.34 -3.67
C VAL A 95 13.17 13.93 -3.12
N ALA A 96 14.35 13.64 -2.55
CA ALA A 96 14.61 12.40 -1.81
C ALA A 96 13.82 12.38 -0.50
N LEU A 97 13.22 11.25 -0.17
CA LEU A 97 12.42 11.05 1.03
C LEU A 97 12.88 9.79 1.78
N PRO A 98 12.70 9.72 3.13
CA PRO A 98 12.97 8.48 3.89
C PRO A 98 11.91 7.40 3.61
N GLY A 99 11.94 6.83 2.40
CA GLY A 99 10.92 5.99 1.79
C GLY A 99 9.85 6.81 1.08
N ALA A 100 8.95 6.16 0.31
CA ALA A 100 7.86 6.85 -0.40
C ALA A 100 6.75 7.38 0.52
N LYS A 101 6.54 6.75 1.68
CA LYS A 101 5.43 7.05 2.60
C LYS A 101 5.32 8.54 3.03
N PRO A 102 6.40 9.28 3.37
CA PRO A 102 6.30 10.69 3.70
C PRO A 102 5.71 11.54 2.58
N GLY A 103 5.88 11.14 1.31
CA GLY A 103 5.30 11.82 0.15
C GLY A 103 3.77 11.96 0.22
N ILE A 104 3.08 10.98 0.83
CA ILE A 104 1.62 11.04 1.06
C ILE A 104 1.29 12.20 2.01
N GLY A 105 1.90 12.20 3.20
CA GLY A 105 1.67 13.24 4.20
C GLY A 105 2.07 14.63 3.70
N TYR A 106 3.21 14.71 3.01
CA TYR A 106 3.68 15.97 2.42
C TYR A 106 2.72 16.50 1.36
N SER A 107 2.18 15.63 0.51
CA SER A 107 1.19 16.04 -0.49
C SER A 107 -0.09 16.55 0.15
N VAL A 108 -0.66 15.84 1.12
CA VAL A 108 -1.86 16.33 1.81
C VAL A 108 -1.56 17.65 2.54
N THR A 109 -0.42 17.74 3.24
CA THR A 109 -0.03 18.97 3.97
C THR A 109 0.16 20.17 3.05
N SER A 110 0.72 19.96 1.85
CA SER A 110 1.10 21.06 0.95
C SER A 110 -0.05 21.58 0.11
N TYR A 111 -1.03 20.73 -0.24
CA TYR A 111 -2.06 21.08 -1.22
C TYR A 111 -3.47 21.14 -0.67
N VAL A 112 -3.71 20.64 0.55
CA VAL A 112 -5.07 20.44 1.07
C VAL A 112 -5.28 21.24 2.35
N ASN A 113 -6.34 22.03 2.40
CA ASN A 113 -6.77 22.73 3.60
C ASN A 113 -7.88 21.97 4.34
N PRO A 114 -8.12 22.23 5.63
CA PRO A 114 -9.28 21.71 6.32
C PRO A 114 -10.58 22.01 5.55
N GLY A 115 -11.41 20.98 5.33
CA GLY A 115 -12.66 21.06 4.58
C GLY A 115 -12.54 20.86 3.06
N ASP A 116 -11.34 20.85 2.50
CA ASP A 116 -11.11 20.37 1.11
C ASP A 116 -11.36 18.87 1.01
N GLU A 117 -11.58 18.39 -0.20
CA GLU A 117 -11.83 16.97 -0.49
C GLU A 117 -10.61 16.31 -1.14
N VAL A 118 -10.31 15.07 -0.68
CA VAL A 118 -9.29 14.22 -1.27
C VAL A 118 -9.93 12.90 -1.71
N ILE A 119 -9.87 12.60 -3.01
CA ILE A 119 -10.33 11.32 -3.55
C ILE A 119 -9.17 10.32 -3.45
N TYR A 120 -9.45 9.12 -2.93
CA TYR A 120 -8.44 8.07 -2.74
C TYR A 120 -9.04 6.68 -2.99
N PRO A 121 -8.22 5.68 -3.44
CA PRO A 121 -8.71 4.33 -3.72
C PRO A 121 -9.13 3.60 -2.43
N SER A 122 -10.28 2.94 -2.46
CA SER A 122 -10.79 2.10 -1.34
C SER A 122 -11.32 0.76 -1.89
N PRO A 123 -10.73 -0.40 -1.51
CA PRO A 123 -9.61 -0.56 -0.58
C PRO A 123 -8.34 0.11 -1.08
N GLY A 124 -7.55 0.68 -0.17
CA GLY A 124 -6.30 1.35 -0.49
C GLY A 124 -5.33 1.34 0.70
N PHE A 125 -4.14 1.88 0.50
CA PHE A 125 -3.17 1.97 1.58
C PHE A 125 -3.71 2.88 2.70
N PRO A 126 -3.81 2.41 3.96
CA PRO A 126 -4.58 3.09 5.01
C PRO A 126 -4.06 4.49 5.37
N ILE A 127 -2.82 4.78 5.01
CA ILE A 127 -2.20 6.07 5.27
C ILE A 127 -2.83 7.20 4.45
N TYR A 128 -3.49 6.89 3.32
CA TYR A 128 -4.22 7.90 2.55
C TYR A 128 -5.37 8.49 3.37
N GLU A 129 -6.31 7.65 3.82
CA GLU A 129 -7.46 8.07 4.64
C GLU A 129 -7.00 8.74 5.95
N SER A 130 -5.95 8.18 6.58
CA SER A 130 -5.40 8.66 7.84
C SER A 130 -4.89 10.10 7.75
N TRP A 131 -4.04 10.42 6.78
CA TRP A 131 -3.51 11.78 6.63
C TRP A 131 -4.58 12.80 6.25
N VAL A 132 -5.51 12.41 5.37
CA VAL A 132 -6.63 13.28 4.97
C VAL A 132 -7.47 13.66 6.19
N THR A 133 -7.85 12.67 6.99
CA THR A 133 -8.66 12.90 8.21
C THR A 133 -7.88 13.68 9.27
N PHE A 134 -6.60 13.35 9.48
CA PHE A 134 -5.74 14.01 10.48
C PHE A 134 -5.58 15.51 10.22
N LEU A 135 -5.53 15.92 8.95
CA LEU A 135 -5.40 17.35 8.57
C LEU A 135 -6.76 18.07 8.44
N GLY A 136 -7.87 17.41 8.79
CA GLY A 136 -9.21 17.99 8.79
C GLY A 136 -9.82 18.16 7.39
N ALA A 137 -9.26 17.48 6.40
CA ALA A 137 -9.83 17.37 5.07
C ALA A 137 -10.88 16.25 5.02
N ARG A 138 -11.72 16.26 3.99
CA ARG A 138 -12.76 15.25 3.76
C ARG A 138 -12.22 14.11 2.89
N PRO A 139 -12.10 12.89 3.42
CA PRO A 139 -11.76 11.72 2.63
C PRO A 139 -12.96 11.30 1.76
N VAL A 140 -12.73 11.10 0.46
CA VAL A 140 -13.72 10.67 -0.53
C VAL A 140 -13.26 9.36 -1.16
N PRO A 141 -13.81 8.20 -0.74
CA PRO A 141 -13.37 6.92 -1.25
C PRO A 141 -13.83 6.68 -2.70
N LEU A 142 -12.89 6.33 -3.57
CA LEU A 142 -13.13 5.78 -4.90
C LEU A 142 -13.12 4.25 -4.78
N HIS A 143 -14.28 3.62 -4.91
CA HIS A 143 -14.42 2.19 -4.65
C HIS A 143 -13.85 1.34 -5.77
N LEU A 144 -12.84 0.52 -5.44
CA LEU A 144 -12.29 -0.51 -6.32
C LEU A 144 -13.09 -1.81 -6.16
N ARG A 145 -13.60 -2.35 -7.26
CA ARG A 145 -14.50 -3.51 -7.23
C ARG A 145 -13.83 -4.76 -7.77
N GLN A 146 -14.06 -5.89 -7.10
CA GLN A 146 -13.51 -7.18 -7.51
C GLN A 146 -13.99 -7.59 -8.91
N GLU A 147 -15.21 -7.24 -9.27
CA GLU A 147 -15.84 -7.52 -10.55
C GLU A 147 -15.10 -6.84 -11.72
N ASN A 148 -14.36 -5.76 -11.44
CA ASN A 148 -13.54 -4.99 -12.37
C ASN A 148 -12.03 -5.21 -12.11
N ASP A 149 -11.63 -6.36 -11.56
CA ASP A 149 -10.25 -6.65 -11.17
C ASP A 149 -9.60 -5.57 -10.30
N PHE A 150 -10.41 -4.92 -9.46
CA PHE A 150 -10.05 -3.79 -8.60
C PHE A 150 -9.55 -2.56 -9.38
N ALA A 151 -9.95 -2.40 -10.62
CA ALA A 151 -9.96 -1.13 -11.34
C ALA A 151 -11.29 -0.39 -11.14
N PHE A 152 -11.43 0.76 -11.76
CA PHE A 152 -12.65 1.57 -11.72
C PHE A 152 -12.92 2.20 -13.10
N ASP A 153 -14.17 2.58 -13.36
CA ASP A 153 -14.53 3.35 -14.54
C ASP A 153 -14.16 4.85 -14.31
N PRO A 154 -13.51 5.52 -15.28
CA PRO A 154 -13.19 6.94 -15.17
C PRO A 154 -14.40 7.84 -14.87
N GLY A 155 -15.61 7.44 -15.29
CA GLY A 155 -16.85 8.14 -14.98
C GLY A 155 -17.21 8.09 -13.49
N GLU A 156 -16.87 7.01 -12.77
CA GLU A 156 -17.05 6.90 -11.32
C GLU A 156 -16.18 7.94 -10.61
N LEU A 157 -14.89 8.08 -10.99
CA LEU A 157 -14.04 9.16 -10.49
C LEU A 157 -14.66 10.53 -10.80
N GLY A 158 -15.13 10.72 -12.03
CA GLY A 158 -15.73 11.99 -12.45
C GLY A 158 -17.00 12.37 -11.70
N ALA A 159 -17.72 11.41 -11.15
CA ALA A 159 -18.89 11.65 -10.30
C ALA A 159 -18.49 12.12 -8.88
N LEU A 160 -17.28 11.80 -8.42
CA LEU A 160 -16.76 12.21 -7.12
C LEU A 160 -16.10 13.59 -7.11
N ILE A 161 -15.67 14.09 -8.28
CA ILE A 161 -14.99 15.40 -8.38
C ILE A 161 -16.01 16.52 -8.14
N THR A 162 -15.70 17.38 -7.16
CA THR A 162 -16.46 18.60 -6.83
C THR A 162 -15.55 19.84 -6.89
N ALA A 163 -16.13 21.02 -6.67
CA ALA A 163 -15.36 22.26 -6.55
C ALA A 163 -14.43 22.28 -5.32
N LYS A 164 -14.60 21.35 -4.36
CA LYS A 164 -13.74 21.20 -3.18
C LYS A 164 -12.62 20.18 -3.35
N THR A 165 -12.64 19.39 -4.42
CA THR A 165 -11.62 18.37 -4.67
C THR A 165 -10.27 19.03 -4.98
N LYS A 166 -9.28 18.80 -4.12
CA LYS A 166 -7.92 19.37 -4.22
C LYS A 166 -6.86 18.36 -4.60
N LEU A 167 -7.05 17.10 -4.20
CA LEU A 167 -6.09 16.05 -4.44
C LEU A 167 -6.82 14.76 -4.85
N ILE A 168 -6.28 14.07 -5.83
CA ILE A 168 -6.69 12.72 -6.24
C ILE A 168 -5.49 11.80 -6.03
N ILE A 169 -5.66 10.73 -5.29
CA ILE A 169 -4.63 9.71 -5.05
C ILE A 169 -4.95 8.51 -5.93
N LEU A 170 -3.97 8.08 -6.71
CA LEU A 170 -3.98 6.85 -7.50
C LEU A 170 -2.86 5.94 -7.02
N CYS A 171 -3.07 4.62 -7.04
CA CYS A 171 -2.06 3.63 -6.70
C CYS A 171 -2.12 2.47 -7.68
N SER A 172 -1.08 2.30 -8.49
CA SER A 172 -0.98 1.21 -9.46
C SER A 172 0.48 0.78 -9.65
N PRO A 173 0.78 -0.52 -9.48
CA PRO A 173 -0.04 -1.59 -8.91
C PRO A 173 -0.46 -1.32 -7.46
N SER A 174 -1.62 -1.84 -7.06
CA SER A 174 -2.31 -1.44 -5.82
C SER A 174 -1.99 -2.35 -4.63
N ASN A 175 -1.87 -1.75 -3.46
CA ASN A 175 -1.99 -2.40 -2.16
C ASN A 175 -3.39 -2.01 -1.59
N PRO A 176 -4.27 -2.97 -1.25
CA PRO A 176 -4.02 -4.40 -0.99
C PRO A 176 -4.34 -5.35 -2.15
N THR A 177 -4.83 -4.88 -3.27
CA THR A 177 -5.57 -5.71 -4.23
C THR A 177 -4.68 -6.42 -5.27
N GLY A 178 -3.47 -5.89 -5.51
CA GLY A 178 -2.65 -6.31 -6.64
C GLY A 178 -3.23 -5.92 -8.01
N GLY A 179 -4.34 -5.18 -8.02
CA GLY A 179 -4.95 -4.62 -9.22
C GLY A 179 -4.05 -3.58 -9.88
N VAL A 180 -4.22 -3.39 -11.17
CA VAL A 180 -3.46 -2.42 -11.98
C VAL A 180 -4.42 -1.52 -12.75
N LEU A 181 -3.98 -0.32 -13.06
CA LEU A 181 -4.69 0.60 -13.94
C LEU A 181 -4.06 0.51 -15.34
N ALA A 182 -4.82 0.01 -16.29
CA ALA A 182 -4.40 -0.05 -17.69
C ALA A 182 -4.29 1.37 -18.27
N ARG A 183 -3.53 1.49 -19.36
CA ARG A 183 -3.29 2.77 -20.03
C ARG A 183 -4.59 3.46 -20.39
N GLU A 184 -5.54 2.73 -20.96
CA GLU A 184 -6.83 3.26 -21.39
C GLU A 184 -7.66 3.82 -20.24
N VAL A 185 -7.57 3.19 -19.06
CA VAL A 185 -8.21 3.70 -17.84
C VAL A 185 -7.57 5.02 -17.41
N LEU A 186 -6.23 5.10 -17.42
CA LEU A 186 -5.51 6.32 -17.04
C LEU A 186 -5.71 7.46 -18.04
N GLU A 187 -5.80 7.18 -19.33
CA GLU A 187 -6.17 8.16 -20.37
C GLU A 187 -7.60 8.70 -20.10
N GLY A 188 -8.55 7.82 -19.80
CA GLY A 188 -9.90 8.22 -19.43
C GLY A 188 -9.97 9.03 -18.13
N VAL A 189 -9.15 8.68 -17.13
CA VAL A 189 -9.00 9.46 -15.90
C VAL A 189 -8.46 10.85 -16.19
N ALA A 190 -7.44 10.97 -17.02
CA ALA A 190 -6.87 12.26 -17.44
C ALA A 190 -7.91 13.14 -18.13
N ASP A 191 -8.71 12.58 -19.03
CA ASP A 191 -9.79 13.30 -19.73
C ASP A 191 -10.86 13.80 -18.76
N VAL A 192 -11.21 13.00 -17.76
CA VAL A 192 -12.17 13.38 -16.72
C VAL A 192 -11.60 14.51 -15.86
N ILE A 193 -10.36 14.42 -15.42
CA ILE A 193 -9.68 15.45 -14.62
C ILE A 193 -9.62 16.79 -15.39
N LYS A 194 -9.17 16.77 -16.64
CA LYS A 194 -9.07 17.96 -17.48
C LYS A 194 -10.41 18.66 -17.70
N ARG A 195 -11.51 17.91 -17.76
CA ARG A 195 -12.85 18.48 -18.01
C ARG A 195 -13.55 18.96 -16.74
N LYS A 196 -13.33 18.30 -15.60
CA LYS A 196 -14.17 18.49 -14.40
C LYS A 196 -13.43 19.10 -13.22
N ALA A 197 -12.12 18.86 -13.11
CA ALA A 197 -11.39 19.33 -11.95
C ALA A 197 -11.06 20.82 -12.02
N ARG A 198 -10.82 21.40 -10.86
CA ARG A 198 -10.35 22.79 -10.74
C ARG A 198 -8.91 22.90 -11.29
N PRO A 199 -8.49 24.09 -11.76
CA PRO A 199 -7.15 24.25 -12.36
C PRO A 199 -5.99 23.96 -11.41
N ASP A 200 -6.19 24.11 -10.10
CA ASP A 200 -5.19 23.90 -9.06
C ASP A 200 -5.29 22.51 -8.39
N ILE A 201 -5.90 21.54 -9.07
CA ILE A 201 -5.91 20.14 -8.67
C ILE A 201 -4.50 19.55 -8.70
N ARG A 202 -4.22 18.58 -7.82
CA ARG A 202 -3.05 17.69 -7.94
C ARG A 202 -3.47 16.24 -7.96
N VAL A 203 -2.67 15.43 -8.66
CA VAL A 203 -2.78 13.97 -8.70
C VAL A 203 -1.54 13.39 -8.03
N TYR A 204 -1.71 12.64 -6.95
CA TYR A 204 -0.65 11.87 -6.34
C TYR A 204 -0.66 10.45 -6.92
N SER A 205 0.36 10.12 -7.69
CA SER A 205 0.53 8.81 -8.30
C SER A 205 1.50 7.98 -7.46
N ASP A 206 0.97 7.04 -6.68
CA ASP A 206 1.76 6.08 -5.91
C ASP A 206 2.16 4.91 -6.79
N GLU A 207 3.43 4.89 -7.20
CA GLU A 207 3.99 3.94 -8.16
C GLU A 207 5.02 3.00 -7.52
N ILE A 208 4.94 2.80 -6.19
CA ILE A 208 5.95 2.05 -5.43
C ILE A 208 6.11 0.58 -5.87
N TYR A 209 5.12 0.01 -6.55
CA TYR A 209 5.13 -1.37 -7.08
C TYR A 209 5.39 -1.43 -8.59
N GLU A 210 5.79 -0.36 -9.25
CA GLU A 210 5.90 -0.21 -10.71
C GLU A 210 6.65 -1.33 -11.43
N ARG A 211 7.67 -1.92 -10.80
CA ARG A 211 8.46 -3.02 -11.37
C ARG A 211 7.95 -4.42 -11.00
N ILE A 212 6.97 -4.52 -10.12
CA ILE A 212 6.41 -5.81 -9.70
C ILE A 212 5.10 -6.00 -10.45
N THR A 213 5.21 -6.45 -11.70
CA THR A 213 4.10 -6.69 -12.62
C THR A 213 4.23 -8.06 -13.25
N TYR A 214 3.12 -8.62 -13.71
CA TYR A 214 3.02 -9.99 -14.18
C TYR A 214 2.37 -10.09 -15.57
N ASP A 215 2.61 -11.21 -16.24
CA ASP A 215 1.91 -11.62 -17.47
C ASP A 215 2.01 -10.59 -18.60
N GLY A 216 3.13 -9.87 -18.68
CA GLY A 216 3.39 -8.89 -19.73
C GLY A 216 2.75 -7.52 -19.49
N PHE A 217 2.08 -7.31 -18.35
CA PHE A 217 1.62 -5.97 -17.99
C PHE A 217 2.81 -5.04 -17.81
N GLN A 218 2.75 -3.89 -18.47
CA GLN A 218 3.73 -2.82 -18.30
C GLN A 218 3.10 -1.67 -17.54
N HIS A 219 3.79 -1.21 -16.50
CA HIS A 219 3.35 -0.05 -15.75
C HIS A 219 3.27 1.17 -16.67
N TYR A 220 2.17 1.90 -16.57
CA TYR A 220 1.97 3.17 -17.25
C TYR A 220 1.64 4.24 -16.20
N SER A 221 2.31 5.38 -16.25
CA SER A 221 2.07 6.48 -15.32
C SER A 221 1.02 7.44 -15.88
N ILE A 222 0.13 7.94 -15.03
CA ILE A 222 -0.78 9.00 -15.42
C ILE A 222 -0.03 10.27 -15.84
N ALA A 223 1.17 10.50 -15.30
CA ALA A 223 2.03 11.61 -15.69
C ALA A 223 2.44 11.55 -17.18
N SER A 224 2.46 10.35 -17.78
CA SER A 224 2.79 10.14 -19.19
C SER A 224 1.64 10.53 -20.13
N VAL A 225 0.44 10.74 -19.62
CA VAL A 225 -0.69 11.21 -20.45
C VAL A 225 -0.49 12.70 -20.75
N PRO A 226 -0.56 13.14 -22.01
CA PRO A 226 -0.34 14.56 -22.38
C PRO A 226 -1.11 15.54 -21.48
N GLY A 227 -0.43 16.52 -20.91
CA GLY A 227 -1.00 17.55 -20.02
C GLY A 227 -1.25 17.08 -18.59
N MET A 228 -0.84 15.84 -18.20
CA MET A 228 -0.94 15.39 -16.83
C MET A 228 0.37 15.52 -16.04
N GLU A 229 1.51 15.65 -16.71
CA GLU A 229 2.80 15.85 -16.04
C GLU A 229 2.78 17.07 -15.10
N GLU A 230 2.18 18.17 -15.55
CA GLU A 230 2.06 19.43 -14.80
C GLU A 230 1.11 19.35 -13.60
N LEU A 231 0.32 18.29 -13.48
CA LEU A 231 -0.64 18.09 -12.40
C LEU A 231 -0.22 16.94 -11.46
N THR A 232 0.74 16.11 -11.88
CA THR A 232 1.04 14.83 -11.21
C THR A 232 2.28 14.90 -10.33
N ILE A 233 2.10 14.49 -9.09
CA ILE A 233 3.18 14.17 -8.15
C ILE A 233 3.46 12.68 -8.28
N ILE A 234 4.58 12.31 -8.88
CA ILE A 234 5.01 10.90 -8.96
C ILE A 234 5.70 10.55 -7.64
N SER A 235 5.24 9.51 -6.97
CA SER A 235 5.88 8.98 -5.76
C SER A 235 6.25 7.53 -5.95
N SER A 236 7.52 7.22 -5.74
CA SER A 236 8.03 5.85 -5.80
C SER A 236 9.26 5.71 -4.88
N GLY A 237 9.96 4.59 -4.96
CA GLY A 237 11.14 4.38 -4.15
C GLY A 237 11.66 2.94 -4.25
N HIS A 238 12.63 2.64 -3.39
CA HIS A 238 13.40 1.41 -3.47
C HIS A 238 12.84 0.27 -2.63
N SER A 239 11.89 0.57 -1.73
CA SER A 239 11.40 -0.39 -0.73
C SER A 239 10.88 -1.69 -1.31
N LYS A 240 10.15 -1.65 -2.44
CA LYS A 240 9.46 -2.83 -2.99
C LYS A 240 10.20 -3.41 -4.18
N SER A 241 10.40 -2.60 -5.21
CA SER A 241 11.03 -3.03 -6.47
C SER A 241 12.49 -3.52 -6.30
N PHE A 242 13.17 -3.09 -5.24
CA PHE A 242 14.58 -3.42 -5.00
C PHE A 242 14.82 -4.13 -3.65
N ALA A 243 13.76 -4.59 -2.98
CA ALA A 243 13.84 -5.25 -1.66
C ALA A 243 14.61 -4.43 -0.60
N MET A 244 14.37 -3.11 -0.56
CA MET A 244 15.10 -2.15 0.28
C MET A 244 14.17 -1.48 1.32
N THR A 245 13.29 -2.23 1.97
CA THR A 245 12.30 -1.66 2.90
C THR A 245 12.94 -0.97 4.10
N GLY A 246 13.96 -1.58 4.69
CA GLY A 246 14.70 -1.08 5.84
C GLY A 246 15.66 0.07 5.54
N TRP A 247 16.01 0.30 4.29
CA TRP A 247 16.91 1.39 3.86
C TRP A 247 16.28 2.78 4.00
N ARG A 248 14.96 2.84 4.02
CA ARG A 248 14.19 4.08 4.12
C ARG A 248 14.59 5.10 3.06
N THR A 249 14.54 4.74 1.79
CA THR A 249 14.80 5.62 0.66
C THR A 249 13.70 5.54 -0.39
N GLY A 250 13.32 6.69 -0.89
CA GLY A 250 12.32 6.91 -1.91
C GLY A 250 12.42 8.33 -2.43
N PHE A 251 11.49 8.70 -3.28
CA PHE A 251 11.48 10.02 -3.90
C PHE A 251 10.08 10.45 -4.29
N THR A 252 9.93 11.77 -4.47
CA THR A 252 8.84 12.38 -5.22
C THR A 252 9.38 13.20 -6.36
N VAL A 253 8.69 13.15 -7.51
CA VAL A 253 8.89 14.09 -8.61
C VAL A 253 7.70 15.04 -8.61
N LEU A 254 7.96 16.31 -8.42
CA LEU A 254 6.93 17.34 -8.33
C LEU A 254 6.64 17.97 -9.71
N PRO A 255 5.44 18.52 -9.92
CA PRO A 255 5.10 19.23 -11.16
C PRO A 255 6.08 20.36 -11.50
N THR A 256 6.55 21.09 -10.50
CA THR A 256 7.47 22.21 -10.66
C THR A 256 8.61 22.19 -9.64
N ALA A 257 9.72 22.89 -9.96
CA ALA A 257 10.82 23.08 -9.01
C ALA A 257 10.41 23.95 -7.80
N GLU A 258 9.38 24.79 -7.93
CA GLU A 258 8.83 25.56 -6.82
C GLU A 258 8.13 24.65 -5.81
N GLU A 259 7.30 23.74 -6.29
CA GLU A 259 6.64 22.74 -5.45
C GLU A 259 7.67 21.80 -4.78
N ALA A 260 8.76 21.46 -5.48
CA ALA A 260 9.86 20.70 -4.89
C ALA A 260 10.54 21.43 -3.72
N ARG A 261 10.64 22.78 -3.77
CA ARG A 261 11.15 23.56 -2.64
C ARG A 261 10.26 23.47 -1.40
N VAL A 262 8.94 23.35 -1.57
CA VAL A 262 8.01 23.12 -0.45
C VAL A 262 8.29 21.77 0.22
N PHE A 263 8.46 20.71 -0.57
CA PHE A 263 8.80 19.38 -0.03
C PHE A 263 10.20 19.35 0.61
N LYS A 264 11.17 20.04 0.04
CA LYS A 264 12.49 20.28 0.67
C LYS A 264 12.34 20.97 2.03
N GLN A 265 11.47 21.98 2.15
CA GLN A 265 11.22 22.67 3.42
C GLN A 265 10.58 21.74 4.45
N LEU A 266 9.68 20.83 4.05
CA LEU A 266 9.14 19.80 4.93
C LEU A 266 10.23 18.83 5.41
N ASN A 267 11.13 18.40 4.50
CA ASN A 267 12.29 17.61 4.90
C ASN A 267 13.15 18.31 5.97
N ILE A 268 13.48 19.59 5.76
CA ILE A 268 14.26 20.39 6.73
C ILE A 268 13.63 20.32 8.13
N ASN A 269 12.30 20.46 8.20
CA ASN A 269 11.59 20.54 9.48
C ASN A 269 11.30 19.18 10.14
N ILE A 270 11.27 18.09 9.38
CA ILE A 270 10.81 16.78 9.87
C ILE A 270 11.97 15.79 10.00
N VAL A 271 12.87 15.70 9.00
CA VAL A 271 13.89 14.66 8.91
C VAL A 271 15.29 15.17 8.60
N SER A 272 15.48 16.45 8.32
CA SER A 272 16.69 17.08 7.80
C SER A 272 17.05 16.60 6.38
N CYS A 273 17.56 15.39 6.22
CA CYS A 273 17.87 14.79 4.91
C CYS A 273 17.84 13.25 4.99
N VAL A 274 17.77 12.59 3.87
CA VAL A 274 18.04 11.14 3.75
C VAL A 274 19.54 10.91 3.89
N PRO A 275 20.00 9.86 4.61
CA PRO A 275 21.44 9.58 4.74
C PRO A 275 22.15 9.48 3.40
N PRO A 276 23.31 10.14 3.20
CA PRO A 276 23.97 10.19 1.88
C PRO A 276 24.44 8.83 1.38
N PHE A 277 24.96 7.96 2.24
CA PHE A 277 25.38 6.60 1.85
C PHE A 277 24.18 5.74 1.38
N VAL A 278 22.97 5.99 1.91
CA VAL A 278 21.74 5.34 1.44
C VAL A 278 21.35 5.85 0.06
N GLN A 279 21.49 7.16 -0.18
CA GLN A 279 21.18 7.75 -1.49
C GLN A 279 22.13 7.26 -2.58
N GLU A 280 23.43 7.13 -2.29
CA GLU A 280 24.41 6.60 -3.24
C GLU A 280 24.14 5.12 -3.57
N ALA A 281 23.77 4.31 -2.57
CA ALA A 281 23.34 2.94 -2.81
C ALA A 281 22.05 2.86 -3.63
N ALA A 282 21.11 3.74 -3.36
CA ALA A 282 19.84 3.84 -4.10
C ALA A 282 20.07 4.30 -5.56
N ARG A 283 21.06 5.18 -5.80
CA ARG A 283 21.51 5.56 -7.13
C ARG A 283 22.05 4.35 -7.91
N GLU A 284 22.92 3.55 -7.27
CA GLU A 284 23.45 2.32 -7.84
C GLU A 284 22.32 1.35 -8.26
N ALA A 285 21.24 1.27 -7.48
CA ALA A 285 20.10 0.43 -7.83
C ALA A 285 19.40 0.86 -9.13
N PHE A 286 19.46 2.14 -9.51
CA PHE A 286 18.90 2.65 -10.77
C PHE A 286 19.87 2.56 -11.95
N GLU A 287 21.17 2.72 -11.71
CA GLU A 287 22.19 2.87 -12.74
C GLU A 287 22.85 1.55 -13.11
N SER A 288 22.93 0.59 -12.17
CA SER A 288 23.64 -0.67 -12.39
C SER A 288 22.86 -1.63 -13.30
N PRO A 289 23.47 -2.13 -14.37
CA PRO A 289 22.83 -3.15 -15.21
C PRO A 289 22.63 -4.49 -14.49
N LYS A 290 23.27 -4.71 -13.34
CA LYS A 290 23.10 -5.92 -12.51
C LYS A 290 21.74 -5.95 -11.82
N THR A 291 21.12 -4.79 -11.59
CA THR A 291 19.89 -4.68 -10.82
C THR A 291 18.70 -5.33 -11.53
N ASP A 292 18.63 -5.20 -12.85
CA ASP A 292 17.49 -5.74 -13.62
C ASP A 292 17.35 -7.24 -13.45
N ALA A 293 18.44 -8.00 -13.53
CA ALA A 293 18.41 -9.45 -13.33
C ALA A 293 17.94 -9.87 -11.92
N VAL A 294 18.33 -9.10 -10.88
CA VAL A 294 17.89 -9.36 -9.50
C VAL A 294 16.39 -9.09 -9.34
N VAL A 295 15.90 -7.99 -9.91
CA VAL A 295 14.46 -7.64 -9.87
C VAL A 295 13.63 -8.66 -10.67
N GLU A 296 14.08 -9.04 -11.86
CA GLU A 296 13.40 -10.06 -12.68
C GLU A 296 13.32 -11.41 -11.96
N HIS A 297 14.40 -11.83 -11.30
CA HIS A 297 14.38 -13.04 -10.48
C HIS A 297 13.33 -12.94 -9.36
N MET A 298 13.31 -11.86 -8.59
CA MET A 298 12.33 -11.63 -7.52
C MET A 298 10.90 -11.65 -8.06
N VAL A 299 10.63 -10.97 -9.18
CA VAL A 299 9.31 -10.92 -9.82
C VAL A 299 8.88 -12.30 -10.31
N SER A 300 9.82 -13.10 -10.85
CA SER A 300 9.53 -14.47 -11.29
C SER A 300 9.10 -15.36 -10.12
N GLN A 301 9.73 -15.22 -8.95
CA GLN A 301 9.35 -15.95 -7.74
C GLN A 301 7.97 -15.51 -7.23
N PHE A 302 7.67 -14.22 -7.20
CA PHE A 302 6.32 -13.74 -6.86
C PHE A 302 5.27 -14.25 -7.85
N LYS A 303 5.59 -14.32 -9.14
CA LYS A 303 4.69 -14.87 -10.16
C LYS A 303 4.39 -16.35 -9.91
N GLU A 304 5.40 -17.15 -9.58
CA GLU A 304 5.24 -18.57 -9.23
C GLU A 304 4.32 -18.74 -8.00
N ARG A 305 4.59 -18.00 -6.95
CA ARG A 305 3.81 -18.01 -5.70
C ARG A 305 2.36 -17.60 -5.94
N ARG A 306 2.12 -16.52 -6.70
CA ARG A 306 0.79 -16.10 -7.12
C ARG A 306 0.06 -17.20 -7.89
N ASN A 307 0.75 -17.83 -8.85
CA ASN A 307 0.18 -18.86 -9.70
C ASN A 307 -0.23 -20.11 -8.93
N TYR A 308 0.45 -20.40 -7.80
CA TYR A 308 0.06 -21.43 -6.86
C TYR A 308 -1.12 -20.97 -5.99
N MET A 309 -1.00 -19.79 -5.36
CA MET A 309 -1.93 -19.35 -4.32
C MET A 309 -3.34 -19.03 -4.85
N VAL A 310 -3.46 -18.44 -6.04
CA VAL A 310 -4.78 -18.04 -6.58
C VAL A 310 -5.69 -19.23 -6.80
N PRO A 311 -5.31 -20.29 -7.53
CA PRO A 311 -6.16 -21.48 -7.65
C PRO A 311 -6.39 -22.17 -6.31
N ALA A 312 -5.37 -22.30 -5.45
CA ALA A 312 -5.48 -22.96 -4.17
C ALA A 312 -6.47 -22.28 -3.21
N LEU A 313 -6.55 -20.94 -3.24
CA LEU A 313 -7.57 -20.20 -2.49
C LEU A 313 -8.97 -20.33 -3.11
N ASN A 314 -9.09 -20.39 -4.42
CA ASN A 314 -10.36 -20.56 -5.11
C ASN A 314 -10.96 -21.99 -4.95
N GLU A 315 -10.17 -22.97 -4.57
CA GLU A 315 -10.65 -24.31 -4.19
C GLU A 315 -11.32 -24.35 -2.81
N ILE A 316 -11.12 -23.29 -1.98
CA ILE A 316 -11.74 -23.22 -0.64
C ILE A 316 -13.19 -22.74 -0.79
N PRO A 317 -14.19 -23.49 -0.29
CA PRO A 317 -15.59 -23.08 -0.36
C PRO A 317 -15.80 -21.68 0.21
N GLY A 318 -16.56 -20.87 -0.51
CA GLY A 318 -16.90 -19.51 -0.09
C GLY A 318 -15.80 -18.46 -0.22
N VAL A 319 -14.64 -18.82 -0.82
CA VAL A 319 -13.54 -17.89 -1.13
C VAL A 319 -13.48 -17.62 -2.63
N ARG A 320 -13.28 -16.37 -3.01
CA ARG A 320 -13.08 -15.95 -4.41
C ARG A 320 -11.92 -14.97 -4.52
N CYS A 321 -10.87 -15.37 -5.21
CA CYS A 321 -9.65 -14.60 -5.43
C CYS A 321 -9.45 -14.30 -6.92
N ASN A 322 -9.39 -13.01 -7.29
CA ASN A 322 -8.96 -12.62 -8.64
C ASN A 322 -7.45 -12.83 -8.78
N ARG A 323 -7.00 -12.95 -10.03
CA ARG A 323 -5.58 -13.07 -10.35
C ARG A 323 -4.96 -11.69 -10.50
N PRO A 324 -4.15 -11.20 -9.54
CA PRO A 324 -3.56 -9.86 -9.63
C PRO A 324 -2.50 -9.80 -10.73
N LEU A 325 -2.38 -8.62 -11.34
CA LEU A 325 -1.36 -8.34 -12.35
C LEU A 325 -0.17 -7.54 -11.82
N GLY A 326 -0.17 -7.18 -10.53
CA GLY A 326 0.95 -6.48 -9.91
C GLY A 326 1.03 -6.63 -8.41
N ALA A 327 2.06 -6.04 -7.81
CA ALA A 327 2.44 -6.14 -6.40
C ALA A 327 2.62 -7.61 -5.95
N PHE A 328 2.65 -7.87 -4.67
CA PHE A 328 2.78 -9.23 -4.11
C PHE A 328 1.66 -9.50 -3.08
N TYR A 329 0.44 -9.05 -3.41
CA TYR A 329 -0.74 -9.25 -2.58
C TYR A 329 -1.84 -10.00 -3.32
N LEU A 330 -2.58 -10.81 -2.54
CA LEU A 330 -3.86 -11.38 -2.95
C LEU A 330 -4.93 -10.81 -2.03
N PHE A 331 -6.10 -10.52 -2.60
CA PHE A 331 -7.21 -9.91 -1.87
C PHE A 331 -8.52 -10.66 -2.14
N PRO A 332 -8.64 -11.92 -1.66
CA PRO A 332 -9.82 -12.72 -1.86
C PRO A 332 -11.03 -12.19 -1.08
N ARG A 333 -12.19 -12.29 -1.70
CA ARG A 333 -13.49 -12.15 -1.09
C ARG A 333 -13.80 -13.40 -0.27
N VAL A 334 -14.31 -13.21 0.95
CA VAL A 334 -14.54 -14.29 1.93
C VAL A 334 -15.96 -14.31 2.49
N ASP A 335 -16.93 -13.65 1.83
CA ASP A 335 -18.33 -13.61 2.28
C ASP A 335 -18.95 -15.00 2.41
N GLY A 336 -18.69 -15.89 1.44
CA GLY A 336 -19.17 -17.26 1.47
C GLY A 336 -18.64 -18.00 2.68
N LEU A 337 -17.32 -17.95 2.89
CA LEU A 337 -16.64 -18.58 4.03
C LEU A 337 -17.19 -18.03 5.37
N CYS A 338 -17.38 -16.72 5.49
CA CYS A 338 -17.96 -16.12 6.70
C CYS A 338 -19.38 -16.62 6.97
N ARG A 339 -20.21 -16.83 5.92
CA ARG A 339 -21.55 -17.39 6.08
C ARG A 339 -21.50 -18.86 6.50
N GLU A 340 -20.70 -19.69 5.86
CA GLU A 340 -20.57 -21.11 6.16
C GLU A 340 -20.11 -21.37 7.59
N LEU A 341 -19.17 -20.59 8.11
CA LEU A 341 -18.69 -20.65 9.47
C LEU A 341 -19.68 -20.07 10.52
N GLY A 342 -20.75 -19.37 10.10
CA GLY A 342 -21.68 -18.69 10.99
C GLY A 342 -21.17 -17.37 11.54
N ILE A 343 -20.08 -16.82 10.98
CA ILE A 343 -19.48 -15.54 11.37
C ILE A 343 -20.46 -14.39 11.13
N CYS A 344 -21.17 -14.40 10.00
CA CYS A 344 -22.16 -13.36 9.67
C CYS A 344 -23.30 -13.36 10.70
N ASP A 345 -23.83 -14.53 11.06
CA ASP A 345 -24.91 -14.66 12.05
C ASP A 345 -24.47 -14.19 13.45
N PHE A 346 -23.22 -14.47 13.80
CA PHE A 346 -22.63 -13.98 15.05
C PHE A 346 -22.47 -12.46 15.03
N PHE A 347 -21.95 -11.90 13.95
CA PHE A 347 -21.77 -10.45 13.78
C PHE A 347 -23.09 -9.69 13.88
N GLU A 348 -24.17 -10.19 13.26
CA GLU A 348 -25.47 -9.54 13.30
C GLU A 348 -26.06 -9.46 14.72
N LYS A 349 -25.71 -10.38 15.61
CA LYS A 349 -26.12 -10.39 17.02
C LYS A 349 -25.28 -9.50 17.93
N LEU A 350 -24.19 -8.93 17.42
CA LEU A 350 -23.34 -8.03 18.21
C LEU A 350 -24.04 -6.69 18.49
N PRO A 351 -23.79 -6.07 19.64
CA PRO A 351 -24.21 -4.69 19.89
C PRO A 351 -23.64 -3.73 18.84
N ASP A 352 -24.38 -2.64 18.54
CA ASP A 352 -23.95 -1.65 17.54
C ASP A 352 -22.55 -1.09 17.82
N LYS A 353 -22.23 -0.79 19.08
CA LYS A 353 -20.88 -0.34 19.50
C LYS A 353 -19.79 -1.31 19.05
N ALA A 354 -20.02 -2.61 19.14
CA ALA A 354 -19.07 -3.62 18.68
C ALA A 354 -19.01 -3.70 17.15
N LYS A 355 -20.14 -3.57 16.45
CA LYS A 355 -20.19 -3.53 14.99
C LYS A 355 -19.41 -2.37 14.39
N HIS A 356 -19.30 -1.24 15.09
CA HIS A 356 -18.50 -0.10 14.65
C HIS A 356 -16.97 -0.37 14.62
N VAL A 357 -16.48 -1.31 15.40
CA VAL A 357 -15.04 -1.58 15.53
C VAL A 357 -14.60 -2.93 14.96
N THR A 358 -15.56 -3.77 14.52
CA THR A 358 -15.26 -5.09 13.92
C THR A 358 -16.07 -5.30 12.64
N SER A 359 -15.85 -6.41 11.96
CA SER A 359 -16.57 -6.85 10.77
C SER A 359 -16.49 -8.37 10.64
N PRO A 360 -17.30 -9.02 9.78
CA PRO A 360 -17.12 -10.44 9.50
C PRO A 360 -15.69 -10.81 9.06
N SER A 361 -15.03 -10.01 8.22
CA SER A 361 -13.64 -10.29 7.83
C SER A 361 -12.63 -10.08 8.99
N THR A 362 -12.90 -9.15 9.92
CA THR A 362 -12.08 -8.98 11.13
C THR A 362 -12.22 -10.18 12.07
N LEU A 363 -13.45 -10.68 12.26
CA LEU A 363 -13.71 -11.88 13.06
C LEU A 363 -13.07 -13.12 12.44
N LEU A 364 -13.15 -13.28 11.11
CA LEU A 364 -12.47 -14.36 10.39
C LEU A 364 -10.96 -14.27 10.57
N MET A 365 -10.36 -13.08 10.40
CA MET A 365 -8.93 -12.86 10.61
C MET A 365 -8.48 -13.32 11.99
N ARG A 366 -9.20 -12.93 13.04
CA ARG A 366 -8.89 -13.34 14.41
C ARG A 366 -9.07 -14.84 14.64
N PHE A 367 -10.16 -15.41 14.12
CA PHE A 367 -10.38 -16.85 14.19
C PHE A 367 -9.23 -17.63 13.54
N LEU A 368 -8.78 -17.21 12.35
CA LEU A 368 -7.62 -17.78 11.67
C LEU A 368 -6.34 -17.70 12.52
N ILE A 369 -6.08 -16.56 13.17
CA ILE A 369 -4.91 -16.36 14.02
C ILE A 369 -4.96 -17.29 15.25
N TYR A 370 -6.03 -17.20 16.04
CA TYR A 370 -6.09 -17.84 17.37
C TYR A 370 -6.37 -19.34 17.33
N LYS A 371 -7.02 -19.86 16.28
CA LYS A 371 -7.40 -21.28 16.18
C LYS A 371 -6.63 -22.04 15.13
N HIS A 372 -6.23 -21.41 14.05
CA HIS A 372 -5.57 -22.09 12.93
C HIS A 372 -4.14 -21.60 12.67
N GLY A 373 -3.66 -20.61 13.42
CA GLY A 373 -2.30 -20.11 13.28
C GLY A 373 -2.00 -19.52 11.90
N VAL A 374 -2.93 -18.75 11.32
CA VAL A 374 -2.73 -18.03 10.06
C VAL A 374 -3.09 -16.57 10.23
N ALA A 375 -2.13 -15.70 10.06
CA ALA A 375 -2.32 -14.26 10.15
C ALA A 375 -2.46 -13.62 8.76
N VAL A 376 -3.59 -12.95 8.54
CA VAL A 376 -3.92 -12.15 7.35
C VAL A 376 -4.33 -10.75 7.79
N VAL A 377 -4.66 -9.85 6.87
CA VAL A 377 -5.13 -8.50 7.20
C VAL A 377 -6.55 -8.32 6.65
N ASP A 378 -7.47 -7.84 7.47
CA ASP A 378 -8.88 -7.68 7.11
C ASP A 378 -9.15 -6.48 6.20
N ARG A 379 -10.35 -6.42 5.61
CA ARG A 379 -10.78 -5.34 4.69
C ARG A 379 -10.75 -3.95 5.32
N ARG A 380 -11.20 -3.82 6.58
CA ARG A 380 -11.28 -2.53 7.27
C ARG A 380 -9.92 -1.87 7.45
N SER A 381 -8.87 -2.67 7.48
CA SER A 381 -7.47 -2.21 7.57
C SER A 381 -7.00 -1.43 6.33
N PHE A 382 -7.80 -1.37 5.27
CA PHE A 382 -7.47 -0.72 4.00
C PHE A 382 -8.45 0.40 3.63
N GLY A 383 -8.83 1.21 4.60
CA GLY A 383 -9.84 2.25 4.51
C GLY A 383 -11.17 1.79 5.11
N ALA A 384 -11.56 2.41 6.21
CA ALA A 384 -12.78 2.03 6.93
C ALA A 384 -14.03 2.62 6.29
N ILE A 385 -13.92 3.79 5.69
CA ILE A 385 -15.04 4.50 5.08
C ILE A 385 -15.57 3.74 3.87
N GLY A 386 -16.85 3.36 3.92
CA GLY A 386 -17.53 2.63 2.85
C GLY A 386 -17.07 1.17 2.70
N SER A 387 -16.51 0.58 3.78
CA SER A 387 -16.11 -0.83 3.80
C SER A 387 -17.21 -1.79 4.25
N GLU A 388 -18.38 -1.25 4.64
CA GLU A 388 -19.52 -2.01 5.12
C GLU A 388 -19.99 -3.01 4.04
N GLY A 389 -20.30 -4.23 4.45
CA GLY A 389 -20.73 -5.30 3.55
C GLY A 389 -19.65 -5.84 2.62
N GLN A 390 -18.41 -5.37 2.73
CA GLN A 390 -17.27 -5.85 1.96
C GLN A 390 -16.39 -6.75 2.84
N HIS A 391 -16.36 -8.05 2.56
CA HIS A 391 -15.61 -9.02 3.35
C HIS A 391 -14.47 -9.61 2.55
N PHE A 392 -13.30 -9.01 2.71
CA PHE A 392 -12.05 -9.39 2.07
C PHE A 392 -10.95 -9.57 3.13
N VAL A 393 -9.93 -10.33 2.78
CA VAL A 393 -8.69 -10.43 3.56
C VAL A 393 -7.49 -10.30 2.61
N ARG A 394 -6.41 -9.64 3.06
CA ARG A 394 -5.18 -9.53 2.29
C ARG A 394 -4.19 -10.59 2.72
N PHE A 395 -3.63 -11.29 1.75
CA PHE A 395 -2.44 -12.12 1.87
C PHE A 395 -1.24 -11.42 1.24
N SER A 396 -0.11 -11.40 1.92
CA SER A 396 1.19 -11.18 1.29
C SER A 396 1.74 -12.54 0.83
N ILE A 397 2.21 -12.62 -0.41
CA ILE A 397 2.89 -13.80 -0.95
C ILE A 397 4.42 -13.68 -0.85
N ALA A 398 4.90 -12.74 -0.05
CA ALA A 398 6.31 -12.58 0.27
C ALA A 398 6.72 -13.57 1.38
N SER A 399 6.71 -14.85 1.02
CA SER A 399 7.16 -16.00 1.82
C SER A 399 7.51 -17.14 0.87
N ASP A 400 8.32 -18.09 1.33
CA ASP A 400 8.62 -19.29 0.55
C ASP A 400 7.36 -20.12 0.22
N LEU A 401 7.45 -20.90 -0.86
CA LEU A 401 6.31 -21.65 -1.37
C LEU A 401 5.78 -22.70 -0.40
N ASP A 402 6.64 -23.29 0.43
CA ASP A 402 6.23 -24.33 1.40
C ASP A 402 5.46 -23.69 2.57
N THR A 403 5.87 -22.51 3.03
CA THR A 403 5.12 -21.71 4.00
C THR A 403 3.75 -21.30 3.45
N LEU A 404 3.68 -20.90 2.16
CA LEU A 404 2.40 -20.57 1.49
C LEU A 404 1.48 -21.80 1.42
N LYS A 405 2.01 -22.98 1.05
CA LYS A 405 1.25 -24.25 1.02
C LYS A 405 0.69 -24.61 2.38
N ARG A 406 1.52 -24.56 3.44
CA ARG A 406 1.06 -24.84 4.81
C ARG A 406 -0.04 -23.87 5.25
N GLY A 407 0.10 -22.59 4.90
CA GLY A 407 -0.91 -21.60 5.22
C GLY A 407 -2.25 -21.86 4.53
N VAL A 408 -2.25 -22.19 3.24
CA VAL A 408 -3.48 -22.57 2.50
C VAL A 408 -4.13 -23.79 3.13
N GLU A 409 -3.35 -24.82 3.50
CA GLU A 409 -3.90 -26.02 4.14
C GLU A 409 -4.58 -25.71 5.48
N ARG A 410 -3.99 -24.84 6.31
CA ARG A 410 -4.62 -24.39 7.57
C ARG A 410 -5.92 -23.59 7.31
N ILE A 411 -5.98 -22.80 6.24
CA ILE A 411 -7.21 -22.08 5.88
C ILE A 411 -8.28 -23.07 5.39
N ARG A 412 -7.89 -24.10 4.64
CA ARG A 412 -8.81 -25.17 4.20
C ARG A 412 -9.41 -25.90 5.40
N GLN A 413 -8.60 -26.20 6.42
CA GLN A 413 -9.07 -26.79 7.68
C GLN A 413 -10.01 -25.81 8.42
N ALA A 414 -9.66 -24.54 8.48
CA ALA A 414 -10.50 -23.51 9.09
C ALA A 414 -11.87 -23.38 8.42
N ALA A 415 -11.95 -23.57 7.10
CA ALA A 415 -13.18 -23.47 6.34
C ALA A 415 -14.23 -24.54 6.74
N GLY A 416 -13.80 -25.69 7.25
CA GLY A 416 -14.66 -26.74 7.77
C GLY A 416 -14.94 -26.67 9.29
N ASP A 417 -14.34 -25.73 10.01
CA ASP A 417 -14.32 -25.71 11.48
C ASP A 417 -15.37 -24.74 12.09
N ARG A 418 -16.64 -24.96 11.77
CA ARG A 418 -17.76 -24.19 12.33
C ARG A 418 -17.88 -24.33 13.86
N ASP A 419 -17.64 -25.54 14.39
CA ASP A 419 -17.67 -25.78 15.82
C ASP A 419 -16.53 -25.06 16.54
N GLY A 420 -15.32 -25.05 15.94
CA GLY A 420 -14.19 -24.26 16.42
C GLY A 420 -14.47 -22.76 16.42
N PHE A 421 -15.17 -22.21 15.42
CA PHE A 421 -15.62 -20.84 15.45
C PHE A 421 -16.63 -20.58 16.58
N THR A 422 -17.60 -21.48 16.78
CA THR A 422 -18.56 -21.38 17.89
C THR A 422 -17.85 -21.41 19.25
N ALA A 423 -16.83 -22.22 19.41
CA ALA A 423 -16.00 -22.23 20.63
C ALA A 423 -15.16 -20.96 20.78
N PHE A 424 -14.61 -20.44 19.66
CA PHE A 424 -13.85 -19.18 19.63
C PHE A 424 -14.67 -17.97 20.10
N THR A 425 -15.97 -17.90 19.75
CA THR A 425 -16.84 -16.77 20.16
C THR A 425 -17.00 -16.63 21.67
N LYS A 426 -16.66 -17.65 22.46
CA LYS A 426 -16.70 -17.63 23.94
C LYS A 426 -15.48 -16.94 24.56
N ASP A 427 -14.38 -16.82 23.82
CA ASP A 427 -13.14 -16.14 24.22
C ASP A 427 -13.21 -14.66 23.83
N ARG A 428 -13.75 -13.84 24.73
CA ARG A 428 -14.01 -12.41 24.48
C ARG A 428 -12.75 -11.62 24.14
N GLU A 429 -11.61 -11.97 24.72
CA GLU A 429 -10.31 -11.36 24.43
C GLU A 429 -9.88 -11.66 23.00
N ALA A 430 -9.88 -12.93 22.59
CA ALA A 430 -9.49 -13.33 21.25
C ALA A 430 -10.43 -12.76 20.17
N VAL A 431 -11.73 -12.66 20.48
CA VAL A 431 -12.73 -12.02 19.59
C VAL A 431 -12.55 -10.50 19.53
N GLY A 432 -11.92 -9.88 20.54
CA GLY A 432 -11.70 -8.43 20.65
C GLY A 432 -12.96 -7.66 21.05
N LEU A 433 -13.79 -8.26 21.89
CA LEU A 433 -15.00 -7.68 22.43
C LEU A 433 -14.86 -7.36 23.94
N GLU A 434 -13.66 -7.17 24.42
CA GLU A 434 -13.42 -6.64 25.76
C GLU A 434 -13.89 -5.17 25.80
N SER A 435 -14.66 -4.84 26.80
CA SER A 435 -15.40 -3.60 27.03
C SER A 435 -14.55 -2.35 27.19
#